data_eece296227c85520c2ec4863569d0125
#
_entry.id   eece296227c85520c2ec4863569d0125
#
_cell.length_a   1.000
_cell.length_b   1.000
_cell.length_c   1.000
_cell.angle_alpha   90.00
_cell.angle_beta   90.00
_cell.angle_gamma   90.00
#
_symmetry.space_group_name_H-M   'P 1'
#
loop_
_entity.id
_entity.type
_entity.pdbx_description
1 polymer ?
#
loop_
_entity_poly.entity_id
_entity_poly.type
_entity_poly.pdbx_seq_one_letter_code
_entity_poly.pdbx_strand_id
1 'polypeptide(L)'
;VGERSFDALHAVKEGVKSTVMPTEMFPELGIKYIGPINGHDIEAVVRALSYARDYDGPIIVHTVTEKGHGFAPAVNEPKDQMHSTGAIDPVTGVSKGQKQPGWTAAFSEELIKAGHAREDIVAITAAMAGPTGLTPFQEEFPERFFDVGIAEQHAMASASGLALAGMHPVVAVYSTFLNRAVDQVIMDLSLIHISEP
;
A
#
# COMPACT_ATOMS: atom_id res chain seq x y z
N VAL A 1 -37.24 16.76 27.36
CA VAL A 1 -36.30 15.71 27.70
C VAL A 1 -35.09 16.44 28.26
N GLY A 2 -34.81 16.26 29.59
CA GLY A 2 -33.74 17.04 30.25
C GLY A 2 -32.34 16.58 29.77
N GLU A 3 -31.35 17.47 29.88
CA GLU A 3 -29.93 17.21 29.52
C GLU A 3 -29.41 15.88 30.07
N ARG A 4 -29.75 15.51 31.30
CA ARG A 4 -29.36 14.23 31.93
C ARG A 4 -29.89 13.01 31.20
N SER A 5 -31.09 13.09 30.59
CA SER A 5 -31.64 11.96 29.82
C SER A 5 -31.01 11.85 28.44
N PHE A 6 -30.59 12.98 27.88
CA PHE A 6 -29.82 13.01 26.61
C PHE A 6 -28.43 12.45 26.82
N ASP A 7 -27.70 12.83 27.88
CA ASP A 7 -26.39 12.36 28.22
C ASP A 7 -26.38 10.85 28.50
N ALA A 8 -27.40 10.34 29.23
CA ALA A 8 -27.52 8.89 29.49
C ALA A 8 -27.80 8.10 28.21
N LEU A 9 -28.64 8.58 27.32
CA LEU A 9 -28.90 7.95 26.00
C LEU A 9 -27.69 8.02 25.10
N HIS A 10 -26.96 9.11 25.14
CA HIS A 10 -25.73 9.27 24.39
C HIS A 10 -24.64 8.32 24.89
N ALA A 11 -24.47 8.19 26.20
CA ALA A 11 -23.53 7.24 26.81
C ALA A 11 -23.87 5.77 26.48
N VAL A 12 -25.15 5.39 26.49
CA VAL A 12 -25.60 4.05 26.10
C VAL A 12 -25.36 3.80 24.61
N LYS A 13 -25.63 4.78 23.76
CA LYS A 13 -25.37 4.69 22.31
C LYS A 13 -23.88 4.53 22.00
N GLU A 14 -23.03 5.30 22.66
CA GLU A 14 -21.56 5.20 22.51
C GLU A 14 -21.04 3.86 23.08
N GLY A 15 -21.55 3.40 24.23
CA GLY A 15 -21.18 2.11 24.80
C GLY A 15 -21.58 0.90 23.95
N VAL A 16 -22.74 0.95 23.27
CA VAL A 16 -23.14 -0.09 22.31
C VAL A 16 -22.29 -0.02 21.05
N LYS A 17 -21.96 1.18 20.59
CA LYS A 17 -21.12 1.39 19.41
C LYS A 17 -19.71 0.90 19.63
N SER A 18 -19.10 1.14 20.80
CA SER A 18 -17.77 0.71 21.18
C SER A 18 -17.64 -0.81 21.27
N THR A 19 -18.72 -1.49 21.69
CA THR A 19 -18.75 -2.97 21.79
C THR A 19 -18.84 -3.66 20.42
N VAL A 20 -19.37 -2.97 19.41
CA VAL A 20 -19.63 -3.53 18.07
C VAL A 20 -18.57 -3.12 17.04
N MET A 21 -17.86 -2.03 17.27
CA MET A 21 -16.86 -1.49 16.32
C MET A 21 -15.56 -1.11 17.03
N PRO A 22 -14.40 -1.60 16.58
CA PRO A 22 -13.09 -1.23 17.12
C PRO A 22 -12.66 0.17 16.65
N THR A 23 -13.48 1.19 16.92
CA THR A 23 -13.25 2.60 16.52
C THR A 23 -12.89 3.50 17.70
N GLU A 24 -12.58 2.91 18.86
CA GLU A 24 -12.31 3.65 20.11
C GLU A 24 -11.00 4.43 20.08
N MET A 25 -10.02 3.97 19.32
CA MET A 25 -8.69 4.60 19.27
C MET A 25 -8.75 6.09 18.91
N PHE A 26 -9.53 6.48 17.92
CA PHE A 26 -9.60 7.88 17.47
C PHE A 26 -10.32 8.80 18.46
N PRO A 27 -11.48 8.42 19.03
CA PRO A 27 -12.13 9.19 20.09
C PRO A 27 -11.25 9.38 21.34
N GLU A 28 -10.48 8.38 21.75
CA GLU A 28 -9.55 8.47 22.88
C GLU A 28 -8.41 9.47 22.61
N LEU A 29 -8.02 9.65 21.35
CA LEU A 29 -7.06 10.67 20.92
C LEU A 29 -7.70 12.08 20.75
N GLY A 30 -8.98 12.25 21.11
CA GLY A 30 -9.69 13.50 20.91
C GLY A 30 -10.06 13.81 19.46
N ILE A 31 -10.02 12.79 18.57
CA ILE A 31 -10.34 12.93 17.16
C ILE A 31 -11.78 12.45 16.93
N LYS A 32 -12.62 13.33 16.41
CA LYS A 32 -13.99 12.95 16.02
C LYS A 32 -13.94 11.94 14.86
N TYR A 33 -14.76 10.89 14.96
CA TYR A 33 -14.86 9.87 13.92
C TYR A 33 -16.31 9.79 13.38
N ILE A 34 -16.43 9.78 12.04
CA ILE A 34 -17.67 9.55 11.30
C ILE A 34 -17.45 8.36 10.37
N GLY A 35 -18.30 7.37 10.46
CA GLY A 35 -18.26 6.20 9.58
C GLY A 35 -18.39 4.88 10.33
N PRO A 36 -18.19 3.76 9.62
CA PRO A 36 -17.98 3.70 8.17
C PRO A 36 -19.24 4.10 7.38
N ILE A 37 -19.06 4.79 6.26
CA ILE A 37 -20.14 5.11 5.33
C ILE A 37 -19.85 4.55 3.94
N ASN A 38 -20.88 4.26 3.16
CA ASN A 38 -20.70 3.82 1.78
C ASN A 38 -20.11 4.98 0.94
N GLY A 39 -18.85 4.84 0.51
CA GLY A 39 -18.16 5.85 -0.29
C GLY A 39 -18.66 5.97 -1.74
N HIS A 40 -19.53 5.04 -2.19
CA HIS A 40 -20.21 5.13 -3.49
C HIS A 40 -21.60 5.79 -3.40
N ASP A 41 -22.07 6.09 -2.18
CA ASP A 41 -23.26 6.91 -1.96
C ASP A 41 -22.84 8.40 -1.85
N ILE A 42 -22.94 9.10 -2.97
CA ILE A 42 -22.52 10.50 -3.08
C ILE A 42 -23.25 11.38 -2.07
N GLU A 43 -24.56 11.15 -1.82
CA GLU A 43 -25.32 11.93 -0.86
C GLU A 43 -24.84 11.71 0.58
N ALA A 44 -24.55 10.48 0.95
CA ALA A 44 -23.99 10.16 2.27
C ALA A 44 -22.61 10.81 2.46
N VAL A 45 -21.74 10.75 1.44
CA VAL A 45 -20.42 11.40 1.46
C VAL A 45 -20.56 12.92 1.59
N VAL A 46 -21.44 13.56 0.81
CA VAL A 46 -21.68 15.00 0.88
C VAL A 46 -22.20 15.41 2.26
N ARG A 47 -23.14 14.66 2.85
CA ARG A 47 -23.63 14.94 4.22
C ARG A 47 -22.51 14.85 5.25
N ALA A 48 -21.67 13.81 5.17
CA ALA A 48 -20.55 13.62 6.10
C ALA A 48 -19.49 14.72 5.97
N LEU A 49 -19.13 15.09 4.74
CA LEU A 49 -18.17 16.17 4.48
C LEU A 49 -18.72 17.55 4.89
N SER A 50 -20.03 17.79 4.69
CA SER A 50 -20.67 19.03 5.16
C SER A 50 -20.62 19.14 6.68
N TYR A 51 -20.91 18.06 7.39
CA TYR A 51 -20.74 18.03 8.84
C TYR A 51 -19.28 18.25 9.25
N ALA A 52 -18.33 17.58 8.57
CA ALA A 52 -16.91 17.72 8.88
C ALA A 52 -16.39 19.15 8.66
N ARG A 53 -16.87 19.83 7.62
CA ARG A 53 -16.52 21.23 7.35
C ARG A 53 -16.92 22.17 8.49
N ASP A 54 -18.08 21.92 9.08
CA ASP A 54 -18.67 22.80 10.10
C ASP A 54 -18.28 22.37 11.53
N TYR A 55 -17.48 21.29 11.67
CA TYR A 55 -16.99 20.81 12.94
C TYR A 55 -15.69 21.53 13.34
N ASP A 56 -15.65 22.06 14.57
CA ASP A 56 -14.46 22.74 15.11
C ASP A 56 -13.55 21.74 15.81
N GLY A 57 -12.61 21.19 15.06
CA GLY A 57 -11.60 20.24 15.55
C GLY A 57 -11.19 19.17 14.54
N PRO A 58 -10.26 18.29 14.91
CA PRO A 58 -9.83 17.21 14.04
C PRO A 58 -10.95 16.16 13.89
N ILE A 59 -11.19 15.74 12.66
CA ILE A 59 -12.26 14.79 12.33
C ILE A 59 -11.82 13.81 11.24
N ILE A 60 -12.16 12.54 11.43
CA ILE A 60 -11.98 11.48 10.42
C ILE A 60 -13.35 11.17 9.81
N VAL A 61 -13.42 11.22 8.49
CA VAL A 61 -14.55 10.71 7.70
C VAL A 61 -14.13 9.42 7.04
N HIS A 62 -14.61 8.29 7.56
CA HIS A 62 -14.28 6.96 7.05
C HIS A 62 -15.28 6.53 5.97
N THR A 63 -14.81 6.47 4.74
CA THR A 63 -15.58 5.95 3.60
C THR A 63 -15.10 4.55 3.23
N VAL A 64 -16.02 3.62 3.03
CA VAL A 64 -15.74 2.28 2.49
C VAL A 64 -16.05 2.28 1.00
N THR A 65 -15.05 1.93 0.20
CA THR A 65 -15.15 1.91 -1.26
C THR A 65 -14.70 0.56 -1.82
N GLU A 66 -15.21 0.21 -2.98
CA GLU A 66 -14.77 -0.90 -3.79
C GLU A 66 -13.89 -0.38 -4.93
N LYS A 67 -12.65 -0.83 -5.00
CA LYS A 67 -11.72 -0.43 -6.06
C LYS A 67 -12.24 -0.90 -7.43
N GLY A 68 -12.27 -0.01 -8.41
CA GLY A 68 -12.81 -0.30 -9.74
C GLY A 68 -14.34 -0.23 -9.85
N HIS A 69 -15.06 0.16 -8.78
CA HIS A 69 -16.52 0.25 -8.76
C HIS A 69 -17.07 1.02 -9.97
N GLY A 70 -18.08 0.42 -10.61
CA GLY A 70 -18.70 0.99 -11.82
C GLY A 70 -18.02 0.59 -13.15
N PHE A 71 -16.86 -0.08 -13.10
CA PHE A 71 -16.17 -0.58 -14.28
C PHE A 71 -15.79 -2.07 -14.11
N ALA A 72 -16.67 -2.94 -14.60
CA ALA A 72 -16.54 -4.40 -14.43
C ALA A 72 -15.16 -4.97 -14.83
N PRO A 73 -14.48 -4.51 -15.91
CA PRO A 73 -13.14 -4.98 -16.21
C PRO A 73 -12.12 -4.69 -15.10
N ALA A 74 -12.24 -3.57 -14.38
CA ALA A 74 -11.35 -3.25 -13.28
C ALA A 74 -11.68 -4.06 -12.02
N VAL A 75 -12.97 -4.18 -11.67
CA VAL A 75 -13.40 -4.99 -10.51
C VAL A 75 -12.93 -6.43 -10.63
N ASN A 76 -12.97 -7.00 -11.84
CA ASN A 76 -12.62 -8.40 -12.11
C ASN A 76 -11.14 -8.63 -12.43
N GLU A 77 -10.31 -7.58 -12.49
CA GLU A 77 -8.88 -7.71 -12.76
C GLU A 77 -8.15 -8.19 -11.48
N PRO A 78 -7.50 -9.39 -11.51
CA PRO A 78 -7.05 -10.06 -10.28
C PRO A 78 -5.75 -9.50 -9.68
N LYS A 79 -4.98 -8.70 -10.42
CA LYS A 79 -3.66 -8.23 -9.97
C LYS A 79 -3.74 -6.97 -9.13
N ASP A 80 -4.18 -5.88 -9.75
CA ASP A 80 -4.20 -4.56 -9.09
C ASP A 80 -5.48 -3.76 -9.37
N GLN A 81 -6.49 -4.42 -9.94
CA GLN A 81 -7.77 -3.82 -10.30
C GLN A 81 -7.59 -2.57 -11.18
N MET A 82 -6.68 -2.68 -12.14
CA MET A 82 -6.34 -1.61 -13.08
C MET A 82 -5.89 -0.31 -12.38
N HIS A 83 -5.14 -0.44 -11.28
CA HIS A 83 -4.61 0.72 -10.54
C HIS A 83 -3.83 1.67 -11.45
N SER A 84 -3.08 1.11 -12.40
CA SER A 84 -2.34 1.87 -13.41
C SER A 84 -2.47 1.17 -14.76
N THR A 85 -3.12 1.84 -15.70
CA THR A 85 -3.31 1.31 -17.05
C THR A 85 -2.78 2.27 -18.09
N GLY A 86 -2.27 1.73 -19.21
CA GLY A 86 -2.07 2.48 -20.43
C GLY A 86 -3.38 2.73 -21.19
N ALA A 87 -3.30 2.90 -22.50
CA ALA A 87 -4.49 3.00 -23.34
C ALA A 87 -5.24 1.67 -23.38
N ILE A 88 -6.50 1.68 -22.97
CA ILE A 88 -7.39 0.52 -22.97
C ILE A 88 -8.62 0.75 -23.83
N ASP A 89 -9.30 -0.31 -24.21
CA ASP A 89 -10.65 -0.25 -24.73
C ASP A 89 -11.61 0.07 -23.57
N PRO A 90 -12.43 1.13 -23.65
CA PRO A 90 -13.25 1.56 -22.52
C PRO A 90 -14.43 0.61 -22.21
N VAL A 91 -14.76 -0.30 -23.10
CA VAL A 91 -15.85 -1.29 -22.91
C VAL A 91 -15.31 -2.59 -22.36
N THR A 92 -14.23 -3.10 -22.95
CA THR A 92 -13.69 -4.42 -22.64
C THR A 92 -12.56 -4.39 -21.61
N GLY A 93 -11.94 -3.23 -21.37
CA GLY A 93 -10.74 -3.10 -20.54
C GLY A 93 -9.46 -3.63 -21.18
N VAL A 94 -9.52 -4.14 -22.41
CA VAL A 94 -8.36 -4.72 -23.10
C VAL A 94 -7.35 -3.65 -23.46
N SER A 95 -6.08 -3.90 -23.16
CA SER A 95 -4.99 -2.98 -23.51
C SER A 95 -4.85 -2.82 -25.02
N LYS A 96 -4.78 -1.57 -25.49
CA LYS A 96 -4.51 -1.19 -26.89
C LYS A 96 -3.02 -0.96 -27.17
N GLY A 97 -2.18 -0.96 -26.13
CA GLY A 97 -0.76 -0.74 -26.26
C GLY A 97 -0.01 -1.99 -26.73
N GLN A 98 0.93 -1.82 -27.66
CA GLN A 98 1.93 -2.85 -27.91
C GLN A 98 2.93 -2.84 -26.73
N LYS A 99 3.08 -3.99 -26.06
CA LYS A 99 4.14 -4.15 -25.07
C LYS A 99 5.48 -4.22 -25.79
N GLN A 100 6.19 -3.12 -25.81
CA GLN A 100 7.60 -3.13 -26.21
C GLN A 100 8.42 -3.63 -25.01
N PRO A 101 9.45 -4.48 -25.24
CA PRO A 101 10.40 -4.84 -24.22
C PRO A 101 11.07 -3.57 -23.67
N GLY A 102 10.87 -3.30 -22.38
CA GLY A 102 11.47 -2.15 -21.69
C GLY A 102 12.56 -2.60 -20.73
N TRP A 103 13.17 -1.64 -20.05
CA TRP A 103 14.17 -1.90 -19.01
C TRP A 103 13.68 -2.83 -17.91
N THR A 104 12.42 -2.71 -17.50
CA THR A 104 11.78 -3.59 -16.51
C THR A 104 11.76 -5.04 -16.96
N ALA A 105 11.49 -5.31 -18.25
CA ALA A 105 11.49 -6.67 -18.79
C ALA A 105 12.90 -7.25 -18.83
N ALA A 106 13.88 -6.46 -19.28
CA ALA A 106 15.29 -6.88 -19.29
C ALA A 106 15.81 -7.16 -17.86
N PHE A 107 15.49 -6.28 -16.92
CA PHE A 107 15.85 -6.48 -15.51
C PHE A 107 15.24 -7.76 -14.94
N SER A 108 13.95 -7.99 -15.19
CA SER A 108 13.22 -9.17 -14.72
C SER A 108 13.88 -10.46 -15.26
N GLU A 109 14.18 -10.50 -16.56
CA GLU A 109 14.80 -11.65 -17.20
C GLU A 109 16.20 -11.95 -16.63
N GLU A 110 17.03 -10.92 -16.48
CA GLU A 110 18.40 -11.09 -15.95
C GLU A 110 18.40 -11.46 -14.45
N LEU A 111 17.45 -10.94 -13.68
CA LEU A 111 17.34 -11.30 -12.26
C LEU A 111 16.95 -12.77 -12.06
N ILE A 112 16.07 -13.31 -12.91
CA ILE A 112 15.74 -14.75 -12.90
C ILE A 112 16.98 -15.58 -13.23
N LYS A 113 17.73 -15.23 -14.29
CA LYS A 113 18.99 -15.92 -14.64
C LYS A 113 19.98 -15.88 -13.50
N ALA A 114 20.14 -14.74 -12.85
CA ALA A 114 21.01 -14.59 -11.69
C ALA A 114 20.53 -15.44 -10.51
N GLY A 115 19.22 -15.50 -10.26
CA GLY A 115 18.61 -16.31 -9.21
C GLY A 115 18.80 -17.81 -9.40
N HIS A 116 18.82 -18.30 -10.65
CA HIS A 116 19.18 -19.69 -10.95
C HIS A 116 20.70 -19.97 -10.78
N ALA A 117 21.52 -18.99 -11.08
CA ALA A 117 22.96 -19.12 -10.96
C ALA A 117 23.50 -19.01 -9.52
N ARG A 118 22.73 -18.33 -8.63
CA ARG A 118 23.14 -18.00 -7.27
C ARG A 118 21.97 -18.13 -6.30
N GLU A 119 22.13 -18.97 -5.30
CA GLU A 119 21.10 -19.20 -4.26
C GLU A 119 21.01 -18.08 -3.21
N ASP A 120 22.07 -17.27 -3.09
CA ASP A 120 22.12 -16.16 -2.14
C ASP A 120 21.37 -14.91 -2.60
N ILE A 121 20.95 -14.83 -3.86
CA ILE A 121 20.15 -13.71 -4.35
C ILE A 121 18.73 -13.77 -3.78
N VAL A 122 18.33 -12.68 -3.14
CA VAL A 122 16.97 -12.44 -2.65
C VAL A 122 16.44 -11.12 -3.21
N ALA A 123 15.16 -11.06 -3.52
CA ALA A 123 14.53 -9.86 -4.05
C ALA A 123 13.57 -9.22 -3.03
N ILE A 124 13.64 -7.91 -2.89
CA ILE A 124 12.84 -7.13 -1.95
C ILE A 124 12.13 -6.01 -2.70
N THR A 125 10.85 -5.80 -2.40
CA THR A 125 10.08 -4.65 -2.88
C THR A 125 9.20 -4.08 -1.78
N ALA A 126 8.61 -2.92 -2.04
CA ALA A 126 7.66 -2.24 -1.15
C ALA A 126 6.33 -2.02 -1.87
N ALA A 127 5.49 -3.07 -1.94
CA ALA A 127 4.21 -3.10 -2.64
C ALA A 127 4.28 -2.77 -4.15
N MET A 128 5.40 -3.11 -4.81
CA MET A 128 5.66 -2.75 -6.21
C MET A 128 6.16 -3.92 -7.07
N ALA A 129 5.84 -5.17 -6.72
CA ALA A 129 6.37 -6.35 -7.42
C ALA A 129 6.10 -6.33 -8.94
N GLY A 130 4.88 -6.04 -9.35
CA GLY A 130 4.51 -5.97 -10.77
C GLY A 130 5.23 -4.86 -11.53
N PRO A 131 5.09 -3.60 -11.11
CA PRO A 131 5.69 -2.45 -11.79
C PRO A 131 7.23 -2.47 -11.86
N THR A 132 7.89 -3.08 -10.87
CA THR A 132 9.36 -3.21 -10.84
C THR A 132 9.89 -4.45 -11.57
N GLY A 133 8.97 -5.34 -12.04
CA GLY A 133 9.35 -6.55 -12.76
C GLY A 133 9.76 -7.72 -11.87
N LEU A 134 9.42 -7.68 -10.58
CA LEU A 134 9.77 -8.75 -9.64
C LEU A 134 8.76 -9.90 -9.59
N THR A 135 7.55 -9.75 -10.17
CA THR A 135 6.54 -10.80 -10.17
C THR A 135 7.06 -12.14 -10.69
N PRO A 136 7.79 -12.23 -11.83
CA PRO A 136 8.35 -13.51 -12.28
C PRO A 136 9.38 -14.11 -11.32
N PHE A 137 10.18 -13.28 -10.63
CA PHE A 137 11.10 -13.77 -9.61
C PHE A 137 10.36 -14.32 -8.39
N GLN A 138 9.28 -13.66 -7.97
CA GLN A 138 8.39 -14.14 -6.90
C GLN A 138 7.77 -15.50 -7.23
N GLU A 139 7.32 -15.68 -8.48
CA GLU A 139 6.73 -16.93 -8.95
C GLU A 139 7.74 -18.10 -8.99
N GLU A 140 8.99 -17.81 -9.40
CA GLU A 140 10.06 -18.81 -9.53
C GLU A 140 10.75 -19.12 -8.20
N PHE A 141 10.93 -18.10 -7.34
CA PHE A 141 11.68 -18.21 -6.08
C PHE A 141 10.91 -17.62 -4.90
N PRO A 142 9.72 -18.17 -4.53
CA PRO A 142 8.85 -17.60 -3.50
C PRO A 142 9.54 -17.45 -2.13
N GLU A 143 10.45 -18.35 -1.76
CA GLU A 143 11.20 -18.31 -0.49
C GLU A 143 12.31 -17.26 -0.46
N ARG A 144 12.63 -16.66 -1.61
CA ARG A 144 13.68 -15.65 -1.77
C ARG A 144 13.12 -14.29 -2.20
N PHE A 145 11.80 -14.12 -2.09
CA PHE A 145 11.10 -12.88 -2.40
C PHE A 145 10.42 -12.32 -1.17
N PHE A 146 10.58 -11.01 -0.95
CA PHE A 146 10.00 -10.29 0.18
C PHE A 146 9.29 -9.02 -0.30
N ASP A 147 7.99 -8.95 -0.07
CA ASP A 147 7.24 -7.70 -0.20
C ASP A 147 6.93 -7.17 1.19
N VAL A 148 7.54 -6.06 1.54
CA VAL A 148 7.41 -5.45 2.87
C VAL A 148 6.20 -4.52 3.00
N GLY A 149 5.35 -4.46 1.97
CA GLY A 149 4.27 -3.49 1.91
C GLY A 149 4.80 -2.07 1.66
N ILE A 150 4.01 -1.05 1.95
CA ILE A 150 4.41 0.36 1.75
C ILE A 150 5.33 0.79 2.91
N ALA A 151 6.54 0.23 2.93
CA ALA A 151 7.53 0.40 4.00
C ALA A 151 8.96 0.40 3.45
N GLU A 152 9.31 1.39 2.63
CA GLU A 152 10.60 1.49 1.97
C GLU A 152 11.78 1.52 2.96
N GLN A 153 11.60 2.15 4.11
CA GLN A 153 12.60 2.18 5.19
C GLN A 153 12.91 0.76 5.68
N HIS A 154 11.85 -0.06 5.88
CA HIS A 154 12.01 -1.45 6.29
C HIS A 154 12.69 -2.30 5.20
N ALA A 155 12.38 -2.05 3.93
CA ALA A 155 13.04 -2.72 2.81
C ALA A 155 14.56 -2.51 2.85
N MET A 156 15.02 -1.27 3.09
CA MET A 156 16.44 -0.93 3.15
C MET A 156 17.13 -1.51 4.38
N ALA A 157 16.54 -1.37 5.56
CA ALA A 157 17.10 -1.95 6.78
C ALA A 157 17.16 -3.48 6.72
N SER A 158 16.13 -4.14 6.16
CA SER A 158 16.12 -5.59 5.94
C SER A 158 17.17 -6.03 4.94
N ALA A 159 17.39 -5.27 3.86
CA ALA A 159 18.45 -5.56 2.89
C ALA A 159 19.82 -5.52 3.54
N SER A 160 20.09 -4.53 4.40
CA SER A 160 21.33 -4.44 5.17
C SER A 160 21.54 -5.69 6.05
N GLY A 161 20.50 -6.08 6.81
CA GLY A 161 20.56 -7.28 7.66
C GLY A 161 20.82 -8.57 6.86
N LEU A 162 20.16 -8.75 5.72
CA LEU A 162 20.35 -9.88 4.84
C LEU A 162 21.75 -9.90 4.24
N ALA A 163 22.29 -8.75 3.84
CA ALA A 163 23.66 -8.65 3.32
C ALA A 163 24.69 -9.00 4.40
N LEU A 164 24.51 -8.53 5.63
CA LEU A 164 25.36 -8.91 6.78
C LEU A 164 25.29 -10.43 7.07
N ALA A 165 24.16 -11.07 6.78
CA ALA A 165 23.99 -12.51 6.91
C ALA A 165 24.56 -13.31 5.71
N GLY A 166 25.20 -12.66 4.74
CA GLY A 166 25.83 -13.30 3.58
C GLY A 166 24.92 -13.48 2.38
N MET A 167 23.69 -12.92 2.40
CA MET A 167 22.80 -12.90 1.24
C MET A 167 23.15 -11.74 0.30
N HIS A 168 22.65 -11.81 -0.92
CA HIS A 168 22.76 -10.73 -1.91
C HIS A 168 21.41 -10.14 -2.23
N PRO A 169 20.93 -9.18 -1.41
CA PRO A 169 19.61 -8.59 -1.61
C PRO A 169 19.59 -7.63 -2.79
N VAL A 170 18.56 -7.76 -3.62
CA VAL A 170 18.22 -6.86 -4.72
C VAL A 170 16.93 -6.14 -4.36
N VAL A 171 17.03 -4.84 -4.05
CA VAL A 171 15.86 -4.02 -3.69
C VAL A 171 15.38 -3.27 -4.92
N ALA A 172 14.14 -3.53 -5.35
CA ALA A 172 13.52 -2.86 -6.48
C ALA A 172 12.32 -2.03 -6.03
N VAL A 173 12.51 -0.72 -6.01
CA VAL A 173 11.51 0.30 -5.69
C VAL A 173 11.61 1.46 -6.65
N TYR A 174 10.53 2.22 -6.83
CA TYR A 174 10.58 3.43 -7.62
C TYR A 174 11.49 4.48 -6.96
N SER A 175 12.27 5.18 -7.77
CA SER A 175 13.20 6.23 -7.28
C SER A 175 12.50 7.31 -6.45
N THR A 176 11.27 7.69 -6.80
CA THR A 176 10.47 8.65 -6.06
C THR A 176 10.09 8.15 -4.66
N PHE A 177 9.91 6.84 -4.50
CA PHE A 177 9.57 6.23 -3.20
C PHE A 177 10.83 5.88 -2.39
N LEU A 178 11.95 5.62 -3.05
CA LEU A 178 13.24 5.47 -2.38
C LEU A 178 13.59 6.68 -1.50
N ASN A 179 13.11 7.87 -1.89
CA ASN A 179 13.29 9.08 -1.09
C ASN A 179 12.78 8.96 0.35
N ARG A 180 11.82 8.07 0.64
CA ARG A 180 11.34 7.81 2.01
C ARG A 180 12.36 7.09 2.88
N ALA A 181 13.31 6.41 2.26
CA ALA A 181 14.33 5.58 2.92
C ALA A 181 15.74 6.16 2.79
N VAL A 182 15.88 7.45 2.51
CA VAL A 182 17.19 8.10 2.33
C VAL A 182 18.08 7.90 3.54
N ASP A 183 17.53 8.06 4.73
CA ASP A 183 18.30 7.88 5.98
C ASP A 183 18.82 6.44 6.10
N GLN A 184 17.99 5.44 5.81
CA GLN A 184 18.39 4.03 5.86
C GLN A 184 19.42 3.70 4.78
N VAL A 185 19.28 4.28 3.58
CA VAL A 185 20.30 4.11 2.53
C VAL A 185 21.64 4.68 2.98
N ILE A 186 21.65 5.86 3.59
CA ILE A 186 22.89 6.50 4.07
C ILE A 186 23.46 5.74 5.27
N MET A 187 22.64 5.44 6.27
CA MET A 187 23.11 4.90 7.54
C MET A 187 23.35 3.40 7.49
N ASP A 188 22.43 2.63 6.91
CA ASP A 188 22.45 1.18 6.99
C ASP A 188 23.17 0.52 5.80
N LEU A 189 23.17 1.16 4.64
CA LEU A 189 23.82 0.61 3.43
C LEU A 189 25.14 1.31 3.14
N SER A 190 25.18 2.65 3.05
CA SER A 190 26.39 3.31 2.58
C SER A 190 27.49 3.42 3.65
N LEU A 191 27.15 3.60 4.92
CA LEU A 191 28.16 3.69 5.98
C LEU A 191 28.70 2.32 6.42
N ILE A 192 27.90 1.26 6.28
CA ILE A 192 28.28 -0.10 6.67
C ILE A 192 28.89 -0.87 5.49
N HIS A 193 28.41 -0.60 4.28
CA HIS A 193 28.78 -1.29 3.05
C HIS A 193 29.47 -0.40 2.03
N ILE A 194 29.93 0.78 2.37
CA ILE A 194 30.98 1.43 1.59
C ILE A 194 32.23 0.60 1.79
N SER A 195 32.21 -0.54 1.23
CA SER A 195 33.42 -1.22 0.92
C SER A 195 33.86 -0.63 -0.38
N GLU A 196 34.83 0.13 -0.28
CA GLU A 196 35.97 -0.15 -1.11
C GLU A 196 35.90 0.39 -2.52
N PRO A 197 36.85 1.24 -2.85
CA PRO A 197 37.10 1.57 -4.23
C PRO A 197 37.51 0.33 -5.01
#